data_8b852b06b8776e38e24f532fad28b38a
#
_entry.id   8b852b06b8776e38e24f532fad28b38a
#
_cell.length_a   1.000
_cell.length_b   1.000
_cell.length_c   1.000
_cell.angle_alpha   90.00
_cell.angle_beta   90.00
_cell.angle_gamma   90.00
#
_symmetry.space_group_name_H-M   'P 1'
#
loop_
_entity.id
_entity.type
_entity.pdbx_description
1 polymer ?
#
loop_
_entity_poly.entity_id
_entity_poly.type
_entity_poly.pdbx_seq_one_letter_code
_entity_poly.pdbx_strand_id
1 'polypeptide(L)'
;MTIRSNHRAATSILVASLTLLTACASSPLERRQVVLYSEAEMAARGAAAYSQMREETSASEDARATRYVQCVADHVVEALPEAQRNIYLWEVTLFASEQVNAFALPGGKIGVYEGLLDVAINQHQLAAVMAHEVGHVLANHSNERASQSALRNVGFGVAQILGASDTTLRTLDVGTQLGVFLPFNRTQESEADLIGLTLMA
;
A
#
# COMPACT_ATOMS: atom_id res chain seq x y z
N MET A 1 31.09 -39.19 -10.02
CA MET A 1 31.31 -37.79 -9.59
C MET A 1 30.02 -36.97 -9.76
N THR A 2 28.85 -37.46 -9.26
CA THR A 2 27.51 -36.90 -9.58
C THR A 2 26.62 -36.64 -8.34
N ILE A 3 27.12 -36.87 -7.12
CA ILE A 3 26.29 -36.78 -5.90
C ILE A 3 26.29 -35.35 -5.28
N ARG A 4 27.32 -34.52 -5.53
CA ARG A 4 27.43 -33.17 -4.96
C ARG A 4 26.49 -32.12 -5.57
N SER A 5 25.99 -32.33 -6.80
CA SER A 5 25.09 -31.39 -7.49
C SER A 5 23.67 -31.40 -6.91
N ASN A 6 23.17 -32.59 -6.54
CA ASN A 6 21.79 -32.74 -6.06
C ASN A 6 21.56 -32.15 -4.65
N HIS A 7 22.59 -32.15 -3.78
CA HIS A 7 22.46 -31.57 -2.44
C HIS A 7 22.34 -30.05 -2.46
N ARG A 8 23.04 -29.38 -3.38
CA ARG A 8 22.95 -27.90 -3.51
C ARG A 8 21.59 -27.46 -4.04
N ALA A 9 21.03 -28.18 -5.01
CA ALA A 9 19.70 -27.91 -5.52
C ALA A 9 18.60 -28.16 -4.46
N ALA A 10 18.70 -29.28 -3.73
CA ALA A 10 17.77 -29.61 -2.66
C ALA A 10 17.82 -28.60 -1.50
N THR A 11 19.02 -28.14 -1.12
CA THR A 11 19.20 -27.11 -0.07
C THR A 11 18.63 -25.76 -0.52
N SER A 12 18.83 -25.36 -1.79
CA SER A 12 18.29 -24.12 -2.34
C SER A 12 16.75 -24.13 -2.40
N ILE A 13 16.15 -25.27 -2.76
CA ILE A 13 14.69 -25.42 -2.77
C ILE A 13 14.12 -25.41 -1.35
N LEU A 14 14.79 -26.03 -0.39
CA LEU A 14 14.36 -26.06 1.02
C LEU A 14 14.42 -24.66 1.64
N VAL A 15 15.48 -23.87 1.39
CA VAL A 15 15.61 -22.49 1.86
C VAL A 15 14.56 -21.59 1.20
N ALA A 16 14.30 -21.73 -0.10
CA ALA A 16 13.26 -20.97 -0.80
C ALA A 16 11.85 -21.32 -0.28
N SER A 17 11.59 -22.59 0.07
CA SER A 17 10.31 -23.00 0.65
C SER A 17 10.12 -22.47 2.08
N LEU A 18 11.19 -22.37 2.86
CA LEU A 18 11.12 -21.87 4.25
C LEU A 18 10.87 -20.35 4.31
N THR A 19 11.41 -19.58 3.37
CA THR A 19 11.17 -18.13 3.28
C THR A 19 9.74 -17.78 2.85
N LEU A 20 9.08 -18.62 2.06
CA LEU A 20 7.68 -18.42 1.67
C LEU A 20 6.70 -18.62 2.83
N LEU A 21 7.04 -19.43 3.84
CA LEU A 21 6.18 -19.67 5.01
C LEU A 21 6.14 -18.46 5.97
N THR A 22 7.15 -17.62 5.97
CA THR A 22 7.21 -16.40 6.81
C THR A 22 6.55 -15.17 6.18
N ALA A 23 6.18 -15.24 4.90
CA ALA A 23 5.58 -14.13 4.16
C ALA A 23 4.05 -14.01 4.35
N CYS A 24 3.42 -14.95 5.08
CA CYS A 24 1.99 -14.89 5.38
C CYS A 24 1.77 -14.00 6.61
N ALA A 25 1.08 -12.88 6.41
CA ALA A 25 0.59 -11.99 7.45
C ALA A 25 -0.95 -12.02 7.47
N SER A 26 -1.55 -11.45 8.51
CA SER A 26 -2.98 -11.17 8.55
C SER A 26 -3.21 -9.68 8.60
N SER A 27 -4.21 -9.21 7.87
CA SER A 27 -4.67 -7.82 7.97
C SER A 27 -5.43 -7.59 9.28
N PRO A 28 -5.77 -6.34 9.63
CA PRO A 28 -6.59 -6.02 10.79
C PRO A 28 -7.95 -6.71 10.81
N LEU A 29 -8.49 -7.08 9.64
CA LEU A 29 -9.73 -7.85 9.49
C LEU A 29 -9.48 -9.36 9.27
N GLU A 30 -8.34 -9.87 9.75
CA GLU A 30 -7.95 -11.29 9.71
C GLU A 30 -7.83 -11.89 8.29
N ARG A 31 -7.80 -11.06 7.24
CA ARG A 31 -7.56 -11.53 5.88
C ARG A 31 -6.10 -11.94 5.71
N ARG A 32 -5.88 -13.09 5.11
CA ARG A 32 -4.52 -13.58 4.81
C ARG A 32 -3.88 -12.74 3.71
N GLN A 33 -2.65 -12.31 3.96
CA GLN A 33 -1.87 -11.46 3.06
C GLN A 33 -0.49 -12.07 2.80
N VAL A 34 0.06 -11.76 1.63
CA VAL A 34 1.47 -12.02 1.32
C VAL A 34 2.20 -10.68 1.37
N VAL A 35 3.06 -10.51 2.37
CA VAL A 35 3.90 -9.33 2.57
C VAL A 35 5.37 -9.76 2.58
N LEU A 36 6.13 -9.33 1.57
CA LEU A 36 7.54 -9.70 1.38
C LEU A 36 8.49 -8.65 1.95
N TYR A 37 8.03 -7.43 2.14
CA TYR A 37 8.86 -6.32 2.59
C TYR A 37 8.60 -6.04 4.07
N SER A 38 9.65 -5.69 4.79
CA SER A 38 9.52 -5.24 6.17
C SER A 38 8.80 -3.88 6.25
N GLU A 39 8.24 -3.59 7.41
CA GLU A 39 7.60 -2.30 7.67
C GLU A 39 8.57 -1.13 7.48
N ALA A 40 9.81 -1.28 7.93
CA ALA A 40 10.85 -0.27 7.75
C ALA A 40 11.18 -0.01 6.27
N GLU A 41 11.25 -1.04 5.43
CA GLU A 41 11.45 -0.89 3.98
C GLU A 41 10.27 -0.17 3.33
N MET A 42 9.05 -0.52 3.71
CA MET A 42 7.86 0.13 3.18
C MET A 42 7.76 1.59 3.65
N ALA A 43 8.06 1.88 4.91
CA ALA A 43 8.12 3.25 5.42
C ALA A 43 9.18 4.10 4.69
N ALA A 44 10.36 3.53 4.41
CA ALA A 44 11.39 4.21 3.63
C ALA A 44 10.94 4.52 2.19
N ARG A 45 10.26 3.57 1.53
CA ARG A 45 9.66 3.78 0.20
C ARG A 45 8.57 4.85 0.22
N GLY A 46 7.71 4.82 1.24
CA GLY A 46 6.66 5.83 1.42
C GLY A 46 7.25 7.22 1.64
N ALA A 47 8.27 7.35 2.48
CA ALA A 47 8.97 8.63 2.70
C ALA A 47 9.64 9.16 1.42
N ALA A 48 10.28 8.30 0.64
CA ALA A 48 10.89 8.68 -0.64
C ALA A 48 9.84 9.16 -1.65
N ALA A 49 8.73 8.42 -1.79
CA ALA A 49 7.63 8.81 -2.67
C ALA A 49 6.99 10.13 -2.23
N TYR A 50 6.80 10.32 -0.93
CA TYR A 50 6.25 11.56 -0.38
C TYR A 50 7.17 12.76 -0.63
N SER A 51 8.48 12.59 -0.47
CA SER A 51 9.47 13.62 -0.79
C SER A 51 9.40 14.02 -2.27
N GLN A 52 9.34 13.03 -3.17
CA GLN A 52 9.19 13.29 -4.60
C GLN A 52 7.90 14.05 -4.91
N MET A 53 6.77 13.66 -4.31
CA MET A 53 5.50 14.36 -4.52
C MET A 53 5.55 15.82 -4.05
N ARG A 54 6.27 16.11 -2.97
CA ARG A 54 6.50 17.48 -2.47
C ARG A 54 7.42 18.30 -3.37
N GLU A 55 8.30 17.66 -4.14
CA GLU A 55 9.13 18.33 -5.16
C GLU A 55 8.31 18.62 -6.43
N GLU A 56 7.40 17.72 -6.80
CA GLU A 56 6.56 17.85 -8.01
C GLU A 56 5.36 18.78 -7.80
N THR A 57 4.81 18.83 -6.58
CA THR A 57 3.63 19.64 -6.25
C THR A 57 3.88 20.38 -4.94
N SER A 58 3.85 21.70 -4.98
CA SER A 58 4.06 22.54 -3.80
C SER A 58 2.98 22.31 -2.73
N ALA A 59 3.33 22.49 -1.48
CA ALA A 59 2.33 22.60 -0.42
C ALA A 59 1.47 23.85 -0.63
N SER A 60 0.22 23.78 -0.21
CA SER A 60 -0.71 24.90 -0.24
C SER A 60 -0.22 26.08 0.60
N GLU A 61 -0.38 27.27 0.08
CA GLU A 61 -0.13 28.55 0.79
C GLU A 61 -1.35 29.00 1.62
N ASP A 62 -2.52 28.37 1.44
CA ASP A 62 -3.70 28.64 2.27
C ASP A 62 -3.51 28.08 3.69
N ALA A 63 -3.05 28.95 4.58
CA ALA A 63 -2.83 28.61 5.98
C ALA A 63 -4.12 28.22 6.72
N ARG A 64 -5.31 28.64 6.27
CA ARG A 64 -6.58 28.24 6.88
C ARG A 64 -6.97 26.83 6.46
N ALA A 65 -6.90 26.55 5.16
CA ALA A 65 -7.16 25.22 4.62
C ALA A 65 -6.16 24.19 5.18
N THR A 66 -4.87 24.55 5.25
CA THR A 66 -3.83 23.68 5.82
C THR A 66 -4.11 23.33 7.28
N ARG A 67 -4.47 24.31 8.13
CA ARG A 67 -4.84 24.03 9.53
C ARG A 67 -6.11 23.19 9.66
N TYR A 68 -7.07 23.38 8.77
CA TYR A 68 -8.30 22.58 8.75
C TYR A 68 -7.99 21.12 8.41
N VAL A 69 -7.20 20.87 7.37
CA VAL A 69 -6.75 19.54 6.97
C VAL A 69 -5.93 18.86 8.07
N GLN A 70 -5.00 19.60 8.70
CA GLN A 70 -4.20 19.12 9.82
C GLN A 70 -5.10 18.70 11.00
N CYS A 71 -6.06 19.55 11.38
CA CYS A 71 -6.98 19.26 12.48
C CYS A 71 -7.78 17.98 12.23
N VAL A 72 -8.28 17.78 11.00
CA VAL A 72 -9.02 16.55 10.64
C VAL A 72 -8.10 15.33 10.66
N ALA A 73 -6.88 15.45 10.13
CA ALA A 73 -5.90 14.37 10.14
C ALA A 73 -5.52 13.96 11.57
N ASP A 74 -5.29 14.94 12.46
CA ASP A 74 -4.96 14.69 13.86
C ASP A 74 -6.06 13.85 14.54
N HIS A 75 -7.33 14.18 14.34
CA HIS A 75 -8.44 13.42 14.91
C HIS A 75 -8.56 12.00 14.33
N VAL A 76 -8.33 11.83 13.03
CA VAL A 76 -8.28 10.49 12.42
C VAL A 76 -7.14 9.65 13.00
N VAL A 77 -5.97 10.25 13.21
CA VAL A 77 -4.81 9.58 13.82
C VAL A 77 -5.06 9.29 15.30
N GLU A 78 -5.69 10.20 16.03
CA GLU A 78 -6.06 10.00 17.45
C GLU A 78 -7.04 8.83 17.65
N ALA A 79 -7.92 8.59 16.67
CA ALA A 79 -8.84 7.45 16.68
C ALA A 79 -8.16 6.09 16.49
N LEU A 80 -6.89 6.06 16.05
CA LEU A 80 -6.14 4.82 15.89
C LEU A 80 -5.87 4.14 17.24
N PRO A 81 -5.88 2.80 17.28
CA PRO A 81 -5.33 2.06 18.41
C PRO A 81 -3.90 2.53 18.73
N GLU A 82 -3.58 2.65 20.01
CA GLU A 82 -2.31 3.23 20.47
C GLU A 82 -1.07 2.60 19.81
N ALA A 83 -1.08 1.28 19.67
CA ALA A 83 0.00 0.55 19.03
C ALA A 83 0.22 0.99 17.56
N GLN A 84 -0.86 1.26 16.82
CA GLN A 84 -0.80 1.67 15.42
C GLN A 84 -0.49 3.17 15.27
N ARG A 85 -1.02 3.99 16.18
CA ARG A 85 -0.74 5.41 16.24
C ARG A 85 0.75 5.71 16.47
N ASN A 86 1.40 4.94 17.33
CA ASN A 86 2.79 5.15 17.75
C ASN A 86 3.84 4.51 16.82
N ILE A 87 3.42 3.67 15.87
CA ILE A 87 4.32 3.00 14.91
C ILE A 87 4.94 4.01 13.94
N TYR A 88 4.17 5.04 13.52
CA TYR A 88 4.57 6.00 12.50
C TYR A 88 4.64 7.42 13.04
N LEU A 89 5.49 8.21 12.41
CA LEU A 89 5.45 9.67 12.50
C LEU A 89 4.45 10.18 11.46
N TRP A 90 3.18 10.27 11.88
CA TRP A 90 2.12 10.75 11.01
C TRP A 90 2.36 12.21 10.61
N GLU A 91 2.27 12.46 9.33
CA GLU A 91 2.48 13.78 8.72
C GLU A 91 1.44 13.98 7.63
N VAL A 92 0.80 15.14 7.59
CA VAL A 92 -0.13 15.51 6.53
C VAL A 92 0.36 16.75 5.78
N THR A 93 0.22 16.74 4.45
CA THR A 93 0.43 17.92 3.60
C THR A 93 -0.81 18.17 2.76
N LEU A 94 -1.29 19.41 2.76
CA LEU A 94 -2.22 19.89 1.77
C LEU A 94 -1.42 20.37 0.55
N PHE A 95 -1.62 19.75 -0.60
CA PHE A 95 -0.93 20.07 -1.85
C PHE A 95 -1.74 21.05 -2.70
N ALA A 96 -1.06 22.05 -3.27
CA ALA A 96 -1.63 23.05 -4.16
C ALA A 96 -1.94 22.42 -5.52
N SER A 97 -3.05 21.70 -5.61
CA SER A 97 -3.51 21.03 -6.82
C SER A 97 -5.04 20.96 -6.86
N GLU A 98 -5.61 21.21 -8.04
CA GLU A 98 -7.05 21.11 -8.29
C GLU A 98 -7.54 19.64 -8.39
N GLN A 99 -6.67 18.65 -8.31
CA GLN A 99 -7.06 17.25 -8.34
C GLN A 99 -7.94 16.90 -7.14
N VAL A 100 -9.03 16.19 -7.39
CA VAL A 100 -9.90 15.64 -6.35
C VAL A 100 -9.33 14.33 -5.87
N ASN A 101 -8.37 14.38 -4.95
CA ASN A 101 -7.67 13.18 -4.47
C ASN A 101 -7.10 13.37 -3.05
N ALA A 102 -6.90 12.24 -2.36
CA ALA A 102 -6.08 12.10 -1.19
C ALA A 102 -5.33 10.76 -1.25
N PHE A 103 -4.33 10.59 -0.42
CA PHE A 103 -3.60 9.33 -0.30
C PHE A 103 -2.96 9.21 1.08
N ALA A 104 -2.70 7.98 1.51
CA ALA A 104 -1.78 7.70 2.61
C ALA A 104 -0.73 6.67 2.17
N LEU A 105 0.53 6.96 2.48
CA LEU A 105 1.68 6.11 2.16
C LEU A 105 2.18 5.41 3.42
N PRO A 106 2.83 4.23 3.25
CA PRO A 106 3.51 3.55 4.36
C PRO A 106 4.46 4.51 5.10
N GLY A 107 4.52 4.37 6.42
CA GLY A 107 5.26 5.29 7.27
C GLY A 107 4.47 6.51 7.74
N GLY A 108 3.12 6.52 7.50
CA GLY A 108 2.23 7.54 8.04
C GLY A 108 2.25 8.88 7.30
N LYS A 109 2.53 8.88 6.00
CA LYS A 109 2.54 10.09 5.18
C LYS A 109 1.21 10.28 4.46
N ILE A 110 0.47 11.32 4.81
CA ILE A 110 -0.85 11.64 4.27
C ILE A 110 -0.73 12.85 3.34
N GLY A 111 -1.31 12.75 2.16
CA GLY A 111 -1.45 13.86 1.24
C GLY A 111 -2.91 14.12 0.92
N VAL A 112 -3.28 15.39 0.90
CA VAL A 112 -4.59 15.87 0.47
C VAL A 112 -4.37 16.92 -0.59
N TYR A 113 -5.11 16.87 -1.68
CA TYR A 113 -5.08 17.91 -2.71
C TYR A 113 -6.19 18.93 -2.46
N GLU A 114 -5.93 20.21 -2.74
CA GLU A 114 -6.89 21.30 -2.53
C GLU A 114 -8.24 21.02 -3.19
N GLY A 115 -8.24 20.48 -4.42
CA GLY A 115 -9.47 20.15 -5.13
C GLY A 115 -10.38 19.16 -4.41
N LEU A 116 -9.86 18.36 -3.48
CA LEU A 116 -10.70 17.51 -2.65
C LEU A 116 -11.60 18.32 -1.70
N LEU A 117 -11.17 19.49 -1.25
CA LEU A 117 -11.92 20.33 -0.33
C LEU A 117 -13.18 20.94 -0.98
N ASP A 118 -13.24 21.03 -2.30
CA ASP A 118 -14.42 21.45 -3.05
C ASP A 118 -15.53 20.37 -3.06
N VAL A 119 -15.15 19.11 -2.86
CA VAL A 119 -16.05 17.95 -2.87
C VAL A 119 -16.36 17.49 -1.45
N ALA A 120 -15.33 17.36 -0.61
CA ALA A 120 -15.46 17.06 0.82
C ALA A 120 -15.76 18.36 1.58
N ILE A 121 -17.00 18.83 1.50
CA ILE A 121 -17.43 20.17 1.95
C ILE A 121 -17.53 20.35 3.48
N ASN A 122 -17.29 19.30 4.27
CA ASN A 122 -17.27 19.35 5.71
C ASN A 122 -16.26 18.36 6.31
N GLN A 123 -15.95 18.55 7.60
CA GLN A 123 -14.95 17.74 8.30
C GLN A 123 -15.25 16.24 8.30
N HIS A 124 -16.51 15.84 8.32
CA HIS A 124 -16.89 14.43 8.35
C HIS A 124 -16.61 13.75 7.01
N GLN A 125 -16.85 14.44 5.91
CA GLN A 125 -16.55 13.93 4.58
C GLN A 125 -15.04 13.83 4.36
N LEU A 126 -14.28 14.86 4.76
CA LEU A 126 -12.83 14.84 4.68
C LEU A 126 -12.24 13.74 5.58
N ALA A 127 -12.74 13.60 6.81
CA ALA A 127 -12.30 12.56 7.73
C ALA A 127 -12.60 11.16 7.18
N ALA A 128 -13.75 10.96 6.53
CA ALA A 128 -14.09 9.66 5.93
C ALA A 128 -13.10 9.27 4.82
N VAL A 129 -12.73 10.22 3.95
CA VAL A 129 -11.70 9.97 2.92
C VAL A 129 -10.35 9.68 3.57
N MET A 130 -9.92 10.50 4.53
CA MET A 130 -8.64 10.28 5.22
C MET A 130 -8.62 8.96 5.98
N ALA A 131 -9.69 8.58 6.66
CA ALA A 131 -9.80 7.32 7.38
C ALA A 131 -9.74 6.11 6.44
N HIS A 132 -10.33 6.20 5.24
CA HIS A 132 -10.20 5.20 4.18
C HIS A 132 -8.72 5.05 3.75
N GLU A 133 -8.03 6.15 3.46
CA GLU A 133 -6.62 6.13 3.07
C GLU A 133 -5.71 5.57 4.19
N VAL A 134 -5.96 5.97 5.43
CA VAL A 134 -5.29 5.40 6.61
C VAL A 134 -5.58 3.91 6.73
N GLY A 135 -6.80 3.47 6.42
CA GLY A 135 -7.19 2.06 6.35
C GLY A 135 -6.30 1.24 5.42
N HIS A 136 -5.93 1.80 4.25
CA HIS A 136 -4.98 1.14 3.35
C HIS A 136 -3.58 0.96 3.98
N VAL A 137 -3.12 1.91 4.77
CA VAL A 137 -1.83 1.81 5.48
C VAL A 137 -1.91 0.75 6.57
N LEU A 138 -2.95 0.78 7.40
CA LEU A 138 -3.15 -0.18 8.50
C LEU A 138 -3.28 -1.62 8.00
N ALA A 139 -3.93 -1.81 6.86
CA ALA A 139 -4.09 -3.12 6.21
C ALA A 139 -2.88 -3.54 5.35
N ASN A 140 -1.78 -2.77 5.34
CA ASN A 140 -0.58 -3.07 4.56
C ASN A 140 -0.83 -3.27 3.06
N HIS A 141 -1.86 -2.63 2.48
CA HIS A 141 -2.25 -2.84 1.08
C HIS A 141 -1.13 -2.49 0.09
N SER A 142 -0.32 -1.45 0.38
CA SER A 142 0.83 -1.08 -0.44
C SER A 142 1.92 -2.16 -0.45
N ASN A 143 2.20 -2.79 0.71
CA ASN A 143 3.16 -3.91 0.79
C ASN A 143 2.63 -5.12 0.03
N GLU A 144 1.37 -5.46 0.20
CA GLU A 144 0.73 -6.59 -0.46
C GLU A 144 0.76 -6.42 -2.00
N ARG A 145 0.42 -5.22 -2.52
CA ARG A 145 0.53 -4.89 -3.96
C ARG A 145 1.97 -4.98 -4.47
N ALA A 146 2.94 -4.44 -3.71
CA ALA A 146 4.36 -4.53 -4.06
C ALA A 146 4.85 -5.99 -4.06
N SER A 147 4.43 -6.78 -3.09
CA SER A 147 4.78 -8.20 -2.97
C SER A 147 4.23 -9.03 -4.13
N GLN A 148 2.96 -8.81 -4.49
CA GLN A 148 2.35 -9.47 -5.65
C GLN A 148 3.05 -9.10 -6.95
N SER A 149 3.41 -7.83 -7.13
CA SER A 149 4.15 -7.37 -8.30
C SER A 149 5.53 -8.05 -8.38
N ALA A 150 6.23 -8.18 -7.25
CA ALA A 150 7.51 -8.88 -7.18
C ALA A 150 7.37 -10.37 -7.55
N LEU A 151 6.37 -11.07 -7.00
CA LEU A 151 6.09 -12.48 -7.31
C LEU A 151 5.71 -12.68 -8.79
N ARG A 152 4.90 -11.78 -9.34
CA ARG A 152 4.55 -11.78 -10.75
C ARG A 152 5.79 -11.64 -11.63
N ASN A 153 6.67 -10.70 -11.32
CA ASN A 153 7.90 -10.49 -12.10
C ASN A 153 8.82 -11.71 -12.06
N VAL A 154 8.94 -12.37 -10.91
CA VAL A 154 9.68 -13.64 -10.78
C VAL A 154 9.01 -14.72 -11.64
N GLY A 155 7.69 -14.86 -11.60
CA GLY A 155 6.94 -15.81 -12.41
C GLY A 155 7.14 -15.61 -13.91
N PHE A 156 7.10 -14.37 -14.39
CA PHE A 156 7.38 -14.06 -15.79
C PHE A 156 8.84 -14.34 -16.18
N GLY A 157 9.80 -14.01 -15.32
CA GLY A 157 11.20 -14.35 -15.56
C GLY A 157 11.43 -15.85 -15.71
N VAL A 158 10.81 -16.66 -14.85
CA VAL A 158 10.88 -18.12 -14.97
C VAL A 158 10.22 -18.61 -16.26
N ALA A 159 9.03 -18.13 -16.61
CA ALA A 159 8.33 -18.49 -17.83
C ALA A 159 9.18 -18.17 -19.08
N GLN A 160 9.85 -17.01 -19.09
CA GLN A 160 10.74 -16.61 -20.18
C GLN A 160 11.96 -17.53 -20.29
N ILE A 161 12.59 -17.89 -19.17
CA ILE A 161 13.71 -18.86 -19.13
C ILE A 161 13.28 -20.23 -19.68
N LEU A 162 12.03 -20.63 -19.42
CA LEU A 162 11.44 -21.87 -19.93
C LEU A 162 10.98 -21.77 -21.40
N GLY A 163 11.23 -20.65 -22.07
CA GLY A 163 10.96 -20.47 -23.50
C GLY A 163 9.53 -19.99 -23.84
N ALA A 164 8.83 -19.39 -22.89
CA ALA A 164 7.53 -18.78 -23.21
C ALA A 164 7.69 -17.66 -24.23
N SER A 165 6.83 -17.66 -25.27
CA SER A 165 6.82 -16.59 -26.27
C SER A 165 6.25 -15.28 -25.72
N ASP A 166 6.57 -14.16 -26.34
CA ASP A 166 6.02 -12.84 -25.97
C ASP A 166 4.49 -12.85 -25.96
N THR A 167 3.85 -13.56 -26.91
CA THR A 167 2.39 -13.70 -26.97
C THR A 167 1.88 -14.45 -25.73
N THR A 168 2.55 -15.52 -25.32
CA THR A 168 2.21 -16.29 -24.11
C THR A 168 2.34 -15.40 -22.88
N LEU A 169 3.44 -14.65 -22.75
CA LEU A 169 3.68 -13.75 -21.62
C LEU A 169 2.61 -12.66 -21.54
N ARG A 170 2.23 -12.04 -22.66
CA ARG A 170 1.15 -11.05 -22.70
C ARG A 170 -0.20 -11.63 -22.33
N THR A 171 -0.51 -12.84 -22.77
CA THR A 171 -1.77 -13.52 -22.42
C THR A 171 -1.83 -13.83 -20.93
N LEU A 172 -0.72 -14.32 -20.35
CA LEU A 172 -0.58 -14.55 -18.92
C LEU A 172 -0.72 -13.24 -18.13
N ASP A 173 -0.16 -12.15 -18.62
CA ASP A 173 -0.26 -10.84 -18.00
C ASP A 173 -1.70 -10.34 -17.94
N VAL A 174 -2.41 -10.35 -19.06
CA VAL A 174 -3.84 -9.97 -19.11
C VAL A 174 -4.68 -10.88 -18.23
N GLY A 175 -4.46 -12.19 -18.28
CA GLY A 175 -5.17 -13.16 -17.46
C GLY A 175 -4.95 -12.94 -15.97
N THR A 176 -3.72 -12.62 -15.57
CA THR A 176 -3.37 -12.31 -14.19
C THR A 176 -4.02 -10.99 -13.73
N GLN A 177 -4.01 -9.97 -14.57
CA GLN A 177 -4.67 -8.70 -14.27
C GLN A 177 -6.17 -8.87 -14.06
N LEU A 178 -6.86 -9.52 -14.99
CA LEU A 178 -8.31 -9.68 -14.93
C LEU A 178 -8.77 -10.68 -13.85
N GLY A 179 -8.06 -11.79 -13.69
CA GLY A 179 -8.48 -12.87 -12.81
C GLY A 179 -7.97 -12.76 -11.38
N VAL A 180 -6.88 -12.06 -11.14
CA VAL A 180 -6.26 -11.95 -9.82
C VAL A 180 -6.28 -10.52 -9.30
N PHE A 181 -5.67 -9.59 -10.02
CA PHE A 181 -5.49 -8.23 -9.49
C PHE A 181 -6.78 -7.42 -9.35
N LEU A 182 -7.71 -7.49 -10.29
CA LEU A 182 -8.97 -6.74 -10.19
C LEU A 182 -9.86 -7.19 -9.02
N PRO A 183 -10.14 -8.49 -8.83
CA PRO A 183 -10.88 -8.95 -7.66
C PRO A 183 -10.18 -8.62 -6.34
N PHE A 184 -8.85 -8.73 -6.35
CA PHE A 184 -8.02 -8.44 -5.20
C PHE A 184 -8.08 -6.96 -4.79
N ASN A 185 -7.99 -6.04 -5.75
CA ASN A 185 -8.12 -4.61 -5.48
C ASN A 185 -9.49 -4.27 -4.85
N ARG A 186 -10.59 -4.86 -5.35
CA ARG A 186 -11.92 -4.68 -4.75
C ARG A 186 -11.98 -5.14 -3.30
N THR A 187 -11.31 -6.24 -2.97
CA THR A 187 -11.22 -6.73 -1.59
C THR A 187 -10.48 -5.75 -0.70
N GLN A 188 -9.38 -5.16 -1.20
CA GLN A 188 -8.62 -4.13 -0.48
C GLN A 188 -9.44 -2.86 -0.25
N GLU A 189 -10.19 -2.40 -1.25
CA GLU A 189 -11.08 -1.24 -1.10
C GLU A 189 -12.15 -1.50 -0.04
N SER A 190 -12.83 -2.65 -0.09
CA SER A 190 -13.83 -3.01 0.92
C SER A 190 -13.23 -3.12 2.32
N GLU A 191 -11.99 -3.60 2.44
CA GLU A 191 -11.28 -3.67 3.72
C GLU A 191 -10.93 -2.26 4.23
N ALA A 192 -10.45 -1.37 3.37
CA ALA A 192 -10.18 0.02 3.73
C ALA A 192 -11.45 0.77 4.14
N ASP A 193 -12.57 0.55 3.45
CA ASP A 193 -13.88 1.09 3.84
C ASP A 193 -14.29 0.65 5.25
N LEU A 194 -14.19 -0.63 5.57
CA LEU A 194 -14.57 -1.16 6.88
C LEU A 194 -13.66 -0.63 8.00
N ILE A 195 -12.36 -0.54 7.76
CA ILE A 195 -11.41 0.03 8.71
C ILE A 195 -11.71 1.53 8.88
N GLY A 196 -11.89 2.26 7.77
CA GLY A 196 -12.22 3.68 7.78
C GLY A 196 -13.50 3.98 8.55
N LEU A 197 -14.56 3.20 8.34
CA LEU A 197 -15.81 3.31 9.10
C LEU A 197 -15.61 3.06 10.60
N THR A 198 -14.74 2.11 10.96
CA THR A 198 -14.43 1.82 12.36
C THR A 198 -13.69 2.99 13.02
N LEU A 199 -12.82 3.69 12.28
CA LEU A 199 -12.12 4.87 12.77
C LEU A 199 -13.05 6.09 12.93
N MET A 200 -14.17 6.11 12.20
CA MET A 200 -15.16 7.20 12.24
C MET A 200 -16.24 7.01 13.31
N ALA A 201 -16.34 5.82 13.92
CA ALA A 201 -17.37 5.47 14.91
C ALA A 201 -16.97 5.86 16.32
#